data_99a806b6cb737910e0d5257dd58d34f8
#
_entry.id   99a806b6cb737910e0d5257dd58d34f8
#
_cell.length_a   1.000
_cell.length_b   1.000
_cell.length_c   1.000
_cell.angle_alpha   90.00
_cell.angle_beta   90.00
_cell.angle_gamma   90.00
#
_symmetry.space_group_name_H-M   'P 1'
#
loop_
_entity.id
_entity.type
_entity.pdbx_description
1 polymer ?
#
loop_
_entity_poly.entity_id
_entity_poly.type
_entity_poly.pdbx_seq_one_letter_code
_entity_poly.pdbx_strand_id
1 'polypeptide(L)'
;MSEAIVKSLPARREVAIGDTWDLASLCRSDSEWEEALAAWEERIPEFAPYAGTLGASPERLAECLAHDLAFDREGDRLGAYAHLRASEDQGAADPQRMVGRFQHVSTRAGEAASFIRPEIMAIPPDRLAVWMDLPALAAYRLMLERIVRTRAHTLSEPEEKLLAMQGTFAGTAAKVFRQLTDAD
;
A
#
# COMPACT_ATOMS: atom_id res chain seq x y z
N MET A 1 24.07 -46.14 6.87
CA MET A 1 23.16 -45.01 7.10
C MET A 1 23.82 -43.78 6.49
N SER A 2 23.32 -43.29 5.37
CA SER A 2 23.88 -42.10 4.71
C SER A 2 23.35 -40.86 5.46
N GLU A 3 24.22 -40.10 6.13
CA GLU A 3 23.91 -38.79 6.66
C GLU A 3 23.51 -37.90 5.48
N ALA A 4 22.25 -37.52 5.43
CA ALA A 4 21.81 -36.48 4.51
C ALA A 4 22.52 -35.19 4.95
N ILE A 5 23.47 -34.73 4.13
CA ILE A 5 24.10 -33.41 4.30
C ILE A 5 22.99 -32.40 4.12
N VAL A 6 22.49 -31.86 5.21
CA VAL A 6 21.59 -30.68 5.16
C VAL A 6 22.43 -29.55 4.56
N LYS A 7 22.18 -29.23 3.28
CA LYS A 7 22.79 -28.10 2.60
C LYS A 7 22.20 -26.84 3.21
N SER A 8 22.94 -26.15 4.07
CA SER A 8 22.53 -24.80 4.52
C SER A 8 22.48 -23.86 3.32
N LEU A 9 21.50 -22.98 3.31
CA LEU A 9 21.43 -21.92 2.31
C LEU A 9 22.67 -21.00 2.43
N PRO A 10 23.20 -20.47 1.31
CA PRO A 10 24.32 -19.54 1.35
C PRO A 10 23.87 -18.25 2.08
N ALA A 11 24.79 -17.64 2.85
CA ALA A 11 24.54 -16.31 3.39
C ALA A 11 24.37 -15.28 2.25
N ARG A 12 23.58 -14.23 2.47
CA ARG A 12 23.29 -13.20 1.43
C ARG A 12 24.56 -12.67 0.74
N ARG A 13 25.64 -12.45 1.47
CA ARG A 13 26.95 -11.99 0.96
C ARG A 13 27.67 -12.98 0.04
N GLU A 14 27.25 -14.25 0.04
CA GLU A 14 27.84 -15.33 -0.74
C GLU A 14 27.07 -15.57 -2.06
N VAL A 15 25.89 -14.92 -2.20
CA VAL A 15 25.08 -14.99 -3.40
C VAL A 15 25.67 -14.07 -4.47
N ALA A 16 25.87 -14.58 -5.68
CA ALA A 16 26.38 -13.78 -6.79
C ALA A 16 25.41 -12.64 -7.14
N ILE A 17 25.95 -11.46 -7.48
CA ILE A 17 25.13 -10.27 -7.79
C ILE A 17 24.12 -10.55 -8.91
N GLY A 18 24.49 -11.36 -9.92
CA GLY A 18 23.61 -11.74 -11.02
C GLY A 18 22.40 -12.60 -10.61
N ASP A 19 22.42 -13.18 -9.40
CA ASP A 19 21.34 -13.99 -8.83
C ASP A 19 20.51 -13.19 -7.81
N THR A 20 20.66 -11.86 -7.78
CA THR A 20 19.96 -10.95 -6.86
C THR A 20 19.08 -9.99 -7.62
N TRP A 21 18.09 -9.41 -6.94
CA TRP A 21 17.26 -8.37 -7.53
C TRP A 21 18.02 -7.05 -7.71
N ASP A 22 17.76 -6.34 -8.80
CA ASP A 22 18.22 -4.97 -8.99
C ASP A 22 17.33 -3.99 -8.23
N LEU A 23 17.64 -3.81 -6.94
CA LEU A 23 16.91 -2.85 -6.10
C LEU A 23 17.26 -1.40 -6.40
N ALA A 24 18.36 -1.13 -7.12
CA ALA A 24 18.75 0.21 -7.48
C ALA A 24 17.76 0.88 -8.45
N SER A 25 16.94 0.08 -9.16
CA SER A 25 15.82 0.56 -9.97
C SER A 25 14.69 1.19 -9.15
N LEU A 26 14.57 0.83 -7.85
CA LEU A 26 13.60 1.38 -6.90
C LEU A 26 14.20 2.51 -6.06
N CYS A 27 15.29 2.21 -5.33
CA CYS A 27 16.11 3.17 -4.60
C CYS A 27 17.57 2.72 -4.67
N ARG A 28 18.49 3.67 -4.90
CA ARG A 28 19.92 3.38 -5.09
C ARG A 28 20.61 2.95 -3.80
N SER A 29 20.04 3.31 -2.64
CA SER A 29 20.56 2.97 -1.33
C SER A 29 19.47 3.05 -0.25
N ASP A 30 19.74 2.45 0.91
CA ASP A 30 18.88 2.56 2.10
C ASP A 30 18.77 4.04 2.56
N SER A 31 19.83 4.85 2.41
CA SER A 31 19.79 6.28 2.73
C SER A 31 18.85 7.05 1.82
N GLU A 32 18.87 6.79 0.50
CA GLU A 32 17.93 7.42 -0.45
C GLU A 32 16.49 7.03 -0.12
N TRP A 33 16.27 5.76 0.27
CA TRP A 33 14.96 5.30 0.70
C TRP A 33 14.47 6.03 1.95
N GLU A 34 15.36 6.25 2.94
CA GLU A 34 15.03 6.98 4.18
C GLU A 34 14.62 8.42 3.90
N GLU A 35 15.36 9.12 3.03
CA GLU A 35 15.03 10.48 2.60
C GLU A 35 13.70 10.53 1.85
N ALA A 36 13.47 9.57 0.94
CA ALA A 36 12.23 9.48 0.17
C ALA A 36 11.03 9.13 1.05
N LEU A 37 11.19 8.25 2.06
CA LEU A 37 10.12 7.93 3.00
C LEU A 37 9.74 9.16 3.83
N ALA A 38 10.71 9.93 4.31
CA ALA A 38 10.45 11.14 5.06
C ALA A 38 9.72 12.19 4.21
N ALA A 39 10.16 12.40 2.96
CA ALA A 39 9.49 13.30 2.03
C ALA A 39 8.07 12.85 1.68
N TRP A 40 7.83 11.56 1.55
CA TRP A 40 6.51 11.00 1.31
C TRP A 40 5.58 11.21 2.52
N GLU A 41 6.10 11.02 3.76
CA GLU A 41 5.38 11.27 4.99
C GLU A 41 4.96 12.75 5.14
N GLU A 42 5.85 13.69 4.79
CA GLU A 42 5.56 15.13 4.84
C GLU A 42 4.39 15.56 3.93
N ARG A 43 4.09 14.77 2.89
CA ARG A 43 3.00 15.02 1.95
C ARG A 43 1.64 14.51 2.41
N ILE A 44 1.55 13.72 3.47
CA ILE A 44 0.27 13.20 3.99
C ILE A 44 -0.78 14.32 4.22
N PRO A 45 -0.43 15.51 4.77
CA PRO A 45 -1.39 16.59 4.94
C PRO A 45 -2.00 17.16 3.63
N GLU A 46 -1.40 16.85 2.46
CA GLU A 46 -1.93 17.29 1.16
C GLU A 46 -3.32 16.70 0.84
N PHE A 47 -3.75 15.65 1.53
CA PHE A 47 -5.10 15.09 1.42
C PHE A 47 -6.18 15.98 2.05
N ALA A 48 -5.85 16.75 3.09
CA ALA A 48 -6.82 17.50 3.87
C ALA A 48 -7.71 18.47 3.06
N PRO A 49 -7.21 19.20 2.03
CA PRO A 49 -8.03 20.08 1.22
C PRO A 49 -9.11 19.39 0.37
N TYR A 50 -8.99 18.06 0.16
CA TYR A 50 -9.95 17.30 -0.63
C TYR A 50 -11.13 16.79 0.18
N ALA A 51 -10.95 16.58 1.48
CA ALA A 51 -11.98 16.03 2.36
C ALA A 51 -13.25 16.92 2.36
N GLY A 52 -14.41 16.30 2.21
CA GLY A 52 -15.70 16.97 2.14
C GLY A 52 -16.01 17.64 0.80
N THR A 53 -15.14 17.50 -0.23
CA THR A 53 -15.29 18.28 -1.48
C THR A 53 -15.50 17.43 -2.74
N LEU A 54 -15.40 16.10 -2.68
CA LEU A 54 -15.40 15.25 -3.88
C LEU A 54 -16.75 15.24 -4.62
N GLY A 55 -17.83 15.51 -3.91
CA GLY A 55 -19.15 15.66 -4.49
C GLY A 55 -19.41 17.02 -5.16
N ALA A 56 -18.46 17.96 -5.16
CA ALA A 56 -18.66 19.31 -5.70
C ALA A 56 -18.69 19.34 -7.23
N SER A 57 -17.68 18.71 -7.88
CA SER A 57 -17.61 18.64 -9.35
C SER A 57 -16.77 17.42 -9.80
N PRO A 58 -16.92 16.99 -11.07
CA PRO A 58 -16.10 15.91 -11.64
C PRO A 58 -14.62 16.27 -11.73
N GLU A 59 -14.27 17.55 -11.93
CA GLU A 59 -12.89 18.02 -11.94
C GLU A 59 -12.27 17.89 -10.55
N ARG A 60 -13.02 18.28 -9.50
CA ARG A 60 -12.55 18.16 -8.12
C ARG A 60 -12.30 16.70 -7.71
N LEU A 61 -13.20 15.81 -8.13
CA LEU A 61 -13.00 14.36 -7.95
C LEU A 61 -11.76 13.88 -8.71
N ALA A 62 -11.60 14.30 -9.98
CA ALA A 62 -10.44 13.91 -10.78
C ALA A 62 -9.11 14.41 -10.19
N GLU A 63 -9.06 15.64 -9.67
CA GLU A 63 -7.88 16.18 -8.98
C GLU A 63 -7.51 15.34 -7.76
N CYS A 64 -8.47 14.97 -6.93
CA CYS A 64 -8.22 14.11 -5.77
C CYS A 64 -7.72 12.74 -6.19
N LEU A 65 -8.35 12.10 -7.16
CA LEU A 65 -7.93 10.78 -7.66
C LEU A 65 -6.53 10.82 -8.30
N ALA A 66 -6.19 11.89 -9.02
CA ALA A 66 -4.86 12.08 -9.56
C ALA A 66 -3.80 12.20 -8.47
N HIS A 67 -4.11 12.98 -7.42
CA HIS A 67 -3.24 13.13 -6.25
C HIS A 67 -3.04 11.80 -5.52
N ASP A 68 -4.13 11.09 -5.21
CA ASP A 68 -4.16 9.80 -4.53
C ASP A 68 -3.30 8.76 -5.27
N LEU A 69 -3.54 8.57 -6.57
CA LEU A 69 -2.76 7.62 -7.39
C LEU A 69 -1.28 8.01 -7.53
N ALA A 70 -0.95 9.30 -7.56
CA ALA A 70 0.43 9.75 -7.59
C ALA A 70 1.14 9.49 -6.25
N PHE A 71 0.42 9.71 -5.15
CA PHE A 71 0.89 9.44 -3.80
C PHE A 71 1.08 7.95 -3.57
N ASP A 72 0.10 7.12 -3.93
CA ASP A 72 0.16 5.65 -3.81
C ASP A 72 1.30 5.05 -4.63
N ARG A 73 1.52 5.53 -5.87
CA ARG A 73 2.63 5.03 -6.71
C ARG A 73 3.99 5.21 -6.03
N GLU A 74 4.19 6.32 -5.33
CA GLU A 74 5.42 6.55 -4.58
C GLU A 74 5.50 5.64 -3.36
N GLY A 75 4.40 5.48 -2.63
CA GLY A 75 4.28 4.53 -1.53
C GLY A 75 4.57 3.09 -1.96
N ASP A 76 4.00 2.65 -3.08
CA ASP A 76 4.25 1.31 -3.65
C ASP A 76 5.74 1.08 -3.95
N ARG A 77 6.43 2.08 -4.53
CA ARG A 77 7.87 2.01 -4.79
C ARG A 77 8.67 1.85 -3.50
N LEU A 78 8.36 2.65 -2.48
CA LEU A 78 9.03 2.62 -1.18
C LEU A 78 8.75 1.31 -0.44
N GLY A 79 7.51 0.85 -0.47
CA GLY A 79 7.08 -0.41 0.11
C GLY A 79 7.75 -1.61 -0.56
N ALA A 80 7.80 -1.63 -1.89
CA ALA A 80 8.48 -2.68 -2.65
C ALA A 80 9.96 -2.76 -2.29
N TYR A 81 10.67 -1.63 -2.22
CA TYR A 81 12.08 -1.61 -1.80
C TYR A 81 12.26 -2.22 -0.40
N ALA A 82 11.52 -1.74 0.60
CA ALA A 82 11.65 -2.20 1.99
C ALA A 82 11.37 -3.71 2.13
N HIS A 83 10.29 -4.21 1.48
CA HIS A 83 9.93 -5.62 1.54
C HIS A 83 10.93 -6.52 0.80
N LEU A 84 11.45 -6.11 -0.35
CA LEU A 84 12.47 -6.86 -1.08
C LEU A 84 13.78 -6.89 -0.31
N ARG A 85 14.20 -5.77 0.31
CA ARG A 85 15.37 -5.74 1.21
C ARG A 85 15.23 -6.70 2.39
N ALA A 86 14.06 -6.72 3.03
CA ALA A 86 13.78 -7.65 4.13
C ALA A 86 13.73 -9.11 3.66
N SER A 87 13.33 -9.36 2.40
CA SER A 87 13.29 -10.71 1.83
C SER A 87 14.67 -11.25 1.44
N GLU A 88 15.68 -10.39 1.29
CA GLU A 88 17.07 -10.82 1.03
C GLU A 88 17.70 -11.54 2.23
N ASP A 89 17.34 -11.11 3.46
CA ASP A 89 17.79 -11.70 4.71
C ASP A 89 16.74 -11.41 5.81
N GLN A 90 15.95 -12.44 6.13
CA GLN A 90 14.88 -12.34 7.14
C GLN A 90 15.43 -12.11 8.56
N GLY A 91 16.70 -12.48 8.81
CA GLY A 91 17.38 -12.27 10.09
C GLY A 91 17.98 -10.88 10.26
N ALA A 92 18.07 -10.07 9.19
CA ALA A 92 18.68 -8.75 9.24
C ALA A 92 17.76 -7.72 9.91
N ALA A 93 18.21 -7.10 11.00
CA ALA A 93 17.40 -6.17 11.78
C ALA A 93 17.07 -4.86 11.04
N ASP A 94 18.00 -4.35 10.21
CA ASP A 94 17.84 -3.07 9.53
C ASP A 94 16.72 -3.10 8.48
N PRO A 95 16.67 -4.05 7.55
CA PRO A 95 15.57 -4.19 6.62
C PRO A 95 14.20 -4.42 7.31
N GLN A 96 14.16 -5.18 8.41
CA GLN A 96 12.95 -5.38 9.18
C GLN A 96 12.44 -4.07 9.80
N ARG A 97 13.33 -3.20 10.28
CA ARG A 97 12.98 -1.85 10.75
C ARG A 97 12.44 -0.97 9.62
N MET A 98 13.01 -1.06 8.40
CA MET A 98 12.51 -0.34 7.23
C MET A 98 11.07 -0.71 6.93
N VAL A 99 10.73 -2.01 6.91
CA VAL A 99 9.36 -2.49 6.73
C VAL A 99 8.43 -1.93 7.82
N GLY A 100 8.84 -1.96 9.08
CA GLY A 100 8.04 -1.43 10.19
C GLY A 100 7.79 0.08 10.07
N ARG A 101 8.79 0.86 9.66
CA ARG A 101 8.65 2.30 9.41
C ARG A 101 7.73 2.59 8.23
N PHE A 102 7.91 1.87 7.12
CA PHE A 102 7.02 2.00 5.98
C PHE A 102 5.56 1.71 6.37
N GLN A 103 5.30 0.62 7.09
CA GLN A 103 3.96 0.27 7.56
C GLN A 103 3.35 1.36 8.43
N HIS A 104 4.14 1.98 9.32
CA HIS A 104 3.66 3.08 10.16
C HIS A 104 3.23 4.29 9.32
N VAL A 105 4.07 4.74 8.38
CA VAL A 105 3.75 5.89 7.51
C VAL A 105 2.58 5.56 6.58
N SER A 106 2.54 4.36 5.99
CA SER A 106 1.46 3.88 5.12
C SER A 106 0.10 3.84 5.85
N THR A 107 0.08 3.44 7.12
CA THR A 107 -1.14 3.49 7.93
C THR A 107 -1.66 4.92 8.08
N ARG A 108 -0.80 5.87 8.39
CA ARG A 108 -1.16 7.29 8.52
C ARG A 108 -1.64 7.88 7.20
N ALA A 109 -1.00 7.49 6.08
CA ALA A 109 -1.43 7.88 4.75
C ALA A 109 -2.84 7.35 4.44
N GLY A 110 -3.08 6.06 4.71
CA GLY A 110 -4.39 5.44 4.55
C GLY A 110 -5.48 6.09 5.41
N GLU A 111 -5.16 6.51 6.65
CA GLU A 111 -6.06 7.29 7.49
C GLU A 111 -6.41 8.63 6.85
N ALA A 112 -5.41 9.36 6.33
CA ALA A 112 -5.61 10.66 5.68
C ALA A 112 -6.47 10.56 4.40
N ALA A 113 -6.32 9.47 3.62
CA ALA A 113 -7.07 9.21 2.38
C ALA A 113 -8.42 8.50 2.62
N SER A 114 -8.73 8.09 3.86
CA SER A 114 -9.88 7.23 4.17
C SER A 114 -11.25 7.80 3.79
N PHE A 115 -11.36 9.14 3.63
CA PHE A 115 -12.59 9.82 3.22
C PHE A 115 -12.94 9.61 1.73
N ILE A 116 -11.96 9.26 0.88
CA ILE A 116 -12.14 9.24 -0.58
C ILE A 116 -13.26 8.27 -0.99
N ARG A 117 -13.18 7.03 -0.55
CA ARG A 117 -14.18 6.01 -0.93
C ARG A 117 -15.59 6.31 -0.38
N PRO A 118 -15.78 6.67 0.90
CA PRO A 118 -17.09 7.08 1.43
C PRO A 118 -17.69 8.27 0.68
N GLU A 119 -16.90 9.29 0.36
CA GLU A 119 -17.42 10.46 -0.37
C GLU A 119 -17.82 10.12 -1.80
N ILE A 120 -17.04 9.30 -2.52
CA ILE A 120 -17.45 8.80 -3.84
C ILE A 120 -18.77 8.03 -3.74
N MET A 121 -18.94 7.19 -2.73
CA MET A 121 -20.18 6.44 -2.52
C MET A 121 -21.35 7.33 -2.09
N ALA A 122 -21.11 8.49 -1.50
CA ALA A 122 -22.14 9.46 -1.15
C ALA A 122 -22.65 10.28 -2.35
N ILE A 123 -21.91 10.33 -3.47
CA ILE A 123 -22.38 10.98 -4.71
C ILE A 123 -23.61 10.21 -5.24
N PRO A 124 -24.74 10.90 -5.56
CA PRO A 124 -25.92 10.25 -6.14
C PRO A 124 -25.54 9.39 -7.36
N PRO A 125 -26.06 8.14 -7.47
CA PRO A 125 -25.66 7.20 -8.52
C PRO A 125 -25.83 7.76 -9.94
N ASP A 126 -26.96 8.41 -10.22
CA ASP A 126 -27.26 8.98 -11.54
C ASP A 126 -26.28 10.11 -11.89
N ARG A 127 -25.92 10.92 -10.89
CA ARG A 127 -24.94 12.00 -11.05
C ARG A 127 -23.54 11.46 -11.32
N LEU A 128 -23.11 10.46 -10.56
CA LEU A 128 -21.79 9.83 -10.75
C LEU A 128 -21.70 9.11 -12.10
N ALA A 129 -22.79 8.47 -12.55
CA ALA A 129 -22.85 7.85 -13.87
C ALA A 129 -22.61 8.87 -14.99
N VAL A 130 -23.29 10.03 -14.94
CA VAL A 130 -23.05 11.12 -15.89
C VAL A 130 -21.62 11.64 -15.82
N TRP A 131 -21.06 11.78 -14.62
CA TRP A 131 -19.69 12.24 -14.42
C TRP A 131 -18.64 11.28 -14.99
N MET A 132 -18.85 9.98 -14.85
CA MET A 132 -17.92 8.96 -15.40
C MET A 132 -17.80 8.97 -16.93
N ASP A 133 -18.77 9.55 -17.62
CA ASP A 133 -18.72 9.72 -19.07
C ASP A 133 -17.98 11.00 -19.52
N LEU A 134 -17.61 11.88 -18.57
CA LEU A 134 -16.90 13.11 -18.88
C LEU A 134 -15.39 12.86 -19.04
N PRO A 135 -14.72 13.64 -19.91
CA PRO A 135 -13.27 13.51 -20.15
C PRO A 135 -12.42 13.58 -18.88
N ALA A 136 -12.81 14.39 -17.89
CA ALA A 136 -12.11 14.55 -16.62
C ALA A 136 -11.97 13.23 -15.84
N LEU A 137 -12.95 12.34 -15.94
CA LEU A 137 -12.97 11.06 -15.21
C LEU A 137 -12.76 9.83 -16.10
N ALA A 138 -12.50 10.00 -17.38
CA ALA A 138 -12.34 8.88 -18.31
C ALA A 138 -11.23 7.90 -17.90
N ALA A 139 -10.11 8.40 -17.39
CA ALA A 139 -9.01 7.58 -16.89
C ALA A 139 -9.35 6.78 -15.62
N TYR A 140 -10.31 7.26 -14.83
CA TYR A 140 -10.71 6.68 -13.54
C TYR A 140 -11.98 5.83 -13.63
N ARG A 141 -12.60 5.74 -14.80
CA ARG A 141 -13.90 5.07 -15.01
C ARG A 141 -13.93 3.67 -14.40
N LEU A 142 -12.97 2.82 -14.73
CA LEU A 142 -12.94 1.44 -14.23
C LEU A 142 -12.81 1.37 -12.70
N MET A 143 -12.02 2.25 -12.11
CA MET A 143 -11.88 2.35 -10.66
C MET A 143 -13.21 2.77 -10.01
N LEU A 144 -13.85 3.79 -10.53
CA LEU A 144 -15.14 4.27 -10.04
C LEU A 144 -16.24 3.21 -10.19
N GLU A 145 -16.32 2.52 -11.32
CA GLU A 145 -17.26 1.40 -11.53
C GLU A 145 -17.06 0.29 -10.50
N ARG A 146 -15.81 -0.04 -10.14
CA ARG A 146 -15.50 -1.02 -9.09
C ARG A 146 -15.98 -0.56 -7.71
N ILE A 147 -15.78 0.72 -7.36
CA ILE A 147 -16.26 1.29 -6.10
C ILE A 147 -17.79 1.24 -6.05
N VAL A 148 -18.47 1.71 -7.11
CA VAL A 148 -19.94 1.73 -7.18
C VAL A 148 -20.54 0.31 -7.07
N ARG A 149 -19.92 -0.67 -7.73
CA ARG A 149 -20.39 -2.07 -7.70
C ARG A 149 -20.39 -2.65 -6.29
N THR A 150 -19.47 -2.22 -5.43
CA THR A 150 -19.42 -2.70 -4.03
C THR A 150 -20.44 -2.02 -3.12
N ARG A 151 -21.11 -0.94 -3.58
CA ARG A 151 -22.07 -0.17 -2.77
C ARG A 151 -23.18 -1.05 -2.15
N ALA A 152 -23.72 -2.00 -2.92
CA ALA A 152 -24.77 -2.92 -2.44
C ALA A 152 -24.25 -3.94 -1.40
N HIS A 153 -22.95 -4.08 -1.26
CA HIS A 153 -22.27 -5.02 -0.38
C HIS A 153 -21.46 -4.32 0.73
N THR A 154 -21.56 -3.00 0.83
CA THR A 154 -20.91 -2.23 1.89
C THR A 154 -21.77 -2.36 3.15
N LEU A 155 -21.14 -2.79 4.22
CA LEU A 155 -21.78 -2.94 5.52
C LEU A 155 -22.02 -1.58 6.17
N SER A 156 -22.79 -1.55 7.24
CA SER A 156 -22.93 -0.34 8.05
C SER A 156 -21.60 0.02 8.73
N GLU A 157 -21.41 1.29 9.07
CA GLU A 157 -20.18 1.77 9.72
C GLU A 157 -19.77 0.95 10.95
N PRO A 158 -20.68 0.52 11.87
CA PRO A 158 -20.31 -0.34 12.97
C PRO A 158 -19.82 -1.74 12.55
N GLU A 159 -20.39 -2.32 11.49
CA GLU A 159 -20.00 -3.63 10.97
C GLU A 159 -18.63 -3.56 10.28
N GLU A 160 -18.37 -2.52 9.47
CA GLU A 160 -17.06 -2.27 8.85
C GLU A 160 -15.98 -2.10 9.93
N LYS A 161 -16.29 -1.40 11.02
CA LYS A 161 -15.37 -1.22 12.15
C LYS A 161 -15.04 -2.54 12.83
N LEU A 162 -16.02 -3.42 13.02
CA LEU A 162 -15.80 -4.77 13.58
C LEU A 162 -14.90 -5.60 12.67
N LEU A 163 -15.13 -5.57 11.34
CA LEU A 163 -14.29 -6.27 10.38
C LEU A 163 -12.86 -5.73 10.34
N ALA A 164 -12.69 -4.41 10.41
CA ALA A 164 -11.37 -3.78 10.47
C ALA A 164 -10.58 -4.22 11.72
N MET A 165 -11.25 -4.39 12.86
CA MET A 165 -10.62 -4.91 14.08
C MET A 165 -10.14 -6.36 13.93
N GLN A 166 -10.79 -7.19 13.12
CA GLN A 166 -10.35 -8.56 12.83
C GLN A 166 -9.07 -8.60 11.98
N GLY A 167 -8.79 -7.56 11.19
CA GLY A 167 -7.59 -7.45 10.37
C GLY A 167 -6.29 -7.62 11.18
N THR A 168 -6.30 -7.21 12.44
CA THR A 168 -5.17 -7.37 13.37
C THR A 168 -4.81 -8.85 13.61
N PHE A 169 -5.79 -9.75 13.57
CA PHE A 169 -5.61 -11.18 13.82
C PHE A 169 -5.53 -12.02 12.55
N ALA A 170 -6.10 -11.55 11.45
CA ALA A 170 -6.21 -12.30 10.21
C ALA A 170 -4.85 -12.73 9.61
N GLY A 171 -3.80 -11.94 9.83
CA GLY A 171 -2.43 -12.24 9.37
C GLY A 171 -1.60 -13.12 10.31
N THR A 172 -2.07 -13.42 11.53
CA THR A 172 -1.24 -14.07 12.56
C THR A 172 -0.82 -15.47 12.16
N ALA A 173 -1.71 -16.28 11.61
CA ALA A 173 -1.40 -17.65 11.18
C ALA A 173 -0.34 -17.67 10.07
N ALA A 174 -0.43 -16.77 9.09
CA ALA A 174 0.57 -16.65 8.03
C ALA A 174 1.93 -16.15 8.53
N LYS A 175 1.94 -15.26 9.53
CA LYS A 175 3.18 -14.81 10.18
C LYS A 175 3.86 -15.95 10.95
N VAL A 176 3.09 -16.70 11.74
CA VAL A 176 3.61 -17.85 12.49
C VAL A 176 4.14 -18.92 11.54
N PHE A 177 3.42 -19.23 10.46
CA PHE A 177 3.85 -20.19 9.45
C PHE A 177 5.21 -19.77 8.84
N ARG A 178 5.33 -18.53 8.40
CA ARG A 178 6.60 -18.01 7.85
C ARG A 178 7.75 -18.06 8.86
N GLN A 179 7.51 -17.72 10.11
CA GLN A 179 8.54 -17.82 11.15
C GLN A 179 9.00 -19.25 11.39
N LEU A 180 8.09 -20.22 11.27
CA LEU A 180 8.43 -21.64 11.45
C LEU A 180 9.10 -22.27 10.23
N THR A 181 8.88 -21.74 9.02
CA THR A 181 9.39 -22.34 7.78
C THR A 181 10.62 -21.63 7.22
N ASP A 182 10.75 -20.33 7.48
CA ASP A 182 11.74 -19.48 6.79
C ASP A 182 12.79 -18.86 7.75
N ALA A 183 12.68 -19.12 9.07
CA ALA A 183 13.57 -18.52 10.09
C ALA A 183 14.59 -19.52 10.69
N ASP A 184 14.83 -20.67 10.02
CA ASP A 184 15.88 -21.64 10.40
C ASP A 184 17.21 -21.39 9.67
#